data_ea9891cfe235adc50daf1411ed01796c
#
_entry.id   ea9891cfe235adc50daf1411ed01796c
#
_cell.length_a   1.000
_cell.length_b   1.000
_cell.length_c   1.000
_cell.angle_alpha   90.00
_cell.angle_beta   90.00
_cell.angle_gamma   90.00
#
_symmetry.space_group_name_H-M   'P 1'
#
loop_
_entity.id
_entity.type
_entity.pdbx_description
1 polymer ?
#
loop_
_entity_poly.entity_id
_entity_poly.type
_entity_poly.pdbx_seq_one_letter_code
_entity_poly.pdbx_strand_id
1 'polypeptide(L)'
;MRAKTRVMAMCSTAVLTGLLGAMAGSALADTTGMDKAASADGKIPAYAGPQASPADWSYGKVRGDFWKHKGEKPLYSIDASNVDKYADRLTPGQIQLVKQKKGYRMDVYQTHRECGAPDFVQANMEKNATQAKLDAAGESLETAALPGMPFPAPKNGAEAMWDHLARYRGVGMEWQKAITGASPRPGSSEWILAESKQTVFFPWGKKGVTTPQQAGILYGIYFAYQTPAALAGQGLVQRDFFDKSSDTFYYFTGQRRVRRMPSYSYDAPQIGFENQYTVDEPWLFNGTLDRFSWKLVGKKEIYVPYNDFGMFNFKAKFDDIYKADGVTPDARRYELHRVYVVEATVKPGVRHVASKKVFYIDEDSGIALAGEDYDAQGKLWKVKEAYLIPVYELHGACDIEPFVQYDLSNGRYVIDQSTIGTNTDIRWYDDVNDPRFKDDFYTSESLRSVSER
;
A
#
# COMPACT_ATOMS: atom_id res chain seq x y z
N MET A 1 -45.22 74.13 -18.66
CA MET A 1 -45.32 74.68 -17.32
C MET A 1 -44.35 73.89 -16.45
N ARG A 2 -43.20 74.41 -16.13
CA ARG A 2 -42.69 75.00 -14.87
C ARG A 2 -42.99 74.00 -13.68
N ALA A 3 -42.00 73.54 -12.92
CA ALA A 3 -41.04 74.25 -12.17
C ALA A 3 -39.84 73.39 -11.74
N LYS A 4 -38.67 74.03 -11.66
CA LYS A 4 -37.41 73.57 -11.01
C LYS A 4 -37.56 73.71 -9.51
N THR A 5 -37.00 72.72 -8.76
CA THR A 5 -36.50 73.09 -7.40
C THR A 5 -35.20 72.32 -7.11
N ARG A 6 -34.16 73.05 -6.82
CA ARG A 6 -32.87 72.61 -6.27
C ARG A 6 -33.03 72.38 -4.78
N VAL A 7 -32.41 71.36 -4.22
CA VAL A 7 -32.02 71.34 -2.82
C VAL A 7 -30.66 70.65 -2.62
N MET A 8 -29.85 71.32 -1.97
CA MET A 8 -28.52 71.26 -1.37
C MET A 8 -27.97 69.84 -0.99
N ALA A 9 -26.67 69.76 -1.22
CA ALA A 9 -25.74 68.78 -0.68
C ALA A 9 -25.58 68.94 0.86
N MET A 10 -25.53 67.82 1.55
CA MET A 10 -24.94 67.73 2.89
C MET A 10 -23.90 66.58 2.86
N CYS A 11 -22.65 66.96 3.04
CA CYS A 11 -21.54 66.05 3.34
C CYS A 11 -21.75 65.42 4.71
N SER A 12 -21.72 64.10 4.73
CA SER A 12 -21.51 63.33 5.97
C SER A 12 -20.30 62.42 5.77
N THR A 13 -19.24 62.74 6.45
CA THR A 13 -18.01 61.99 6.58
C THR A 13 -18.32 60.69 7.36
N ALA A 14 -18.34 59.55 6.71
CA ALA A 14 -18.37 58.23 7.36
C ALA A 14 -16.93 57.70 7.46
N VAL A 15 -16.49 57.53 8.68
CA VAL A 15 -15.22 56.90 9.05
C VAL A 15 -15.33 55.42 8.71
N LEU A 16 -14.56 54.94 7.71
CA LEU A 16 -14.43 53.53 7.38
C LEU A 16 -13.36 52.93 8.30
N THR A 17 -13.79 52.26 9.37
CA THR A 17 -12.93 51.33 10.14
C THR A 17 -12.70 50.08 9.30
N GLY A 18 -11.48 49.98 8.75
CA GLY A 18 -11.05 48.78 8.01
C GLY A 18 -10.91 47.57 8.94
N LEU A 19 -11.78 46.57 8.77
CA LEU A 19 -11.48 45.23 9.20
C LEU A 19 -10.45 44.63 8.21
N LEU A 20 -9.19 44.54 8.65
CA LEU A 20 -8.24 43.62 8.01
C LEU A 20 -8.70 42.19 8.32
N GLY A 21 -9.46 41.62 7.42
CA GLY A 21 -9.65 40.18 7.35
C GLY A 21 -8.31 39.54 6.98
N ALA A 22 -7.71 38.84 7.94
CA ALA A 22 -6.59 37.95 7.64
C ALA A 22 -7.09 36.86 6.66
N MET A 23 -6.81 37.05 5.37
CA MET A 23 -6.82 35.97 4.43
C MET A 23 -5.70 35.03 4.85
N ALA A 24 -6.08 33.90 5.47
CA ALA A 24 -5.19 32.77 5.57
C ALA A 24 -4.84 32.36 4.13
N GLY A 25 -3.65 32.76 3.71
CA GLY A 25 -3.09 32.30 2.44
C GLY A 25 -3.03 30.80 2.46
N SER A 26 -3.81 30.17 1.59
CA SER A 26 -3.56 28.80 1.21
C SER A 26 -2.12 28.77 0.70
N ALA A 27 -1.21 28.20 1.48
CA ALA A 27 0.12 27.89 1.00
C ALA A 27 -0.07 27.04 -0.27
N LEU A 28 0.35 27.58 -1.40
CA LEU A 28 0.45 26.82 -2.64
C LEU A 28 1.27 25.58 -2.31
N ALA A 29 0.67 24.39 -2.49
CA ALA A 29 1.37 23.12 -2.32
C ALA A 29 2.66 23.19 -3.13
N ASP A 30 3.78 22.92 -2.47
CA ASP A 30 5.08 22.81 -3.11
C ASP A 30 4.94 21.81 -4.25
N THR A 31 5.40 22.19 -5.45
CA THR A 31 5.33 21.36 -6.67
C THR A 31 6.18 20.08 -6.59
N THR A 32 6.88 19.86 -5.49
CA THR A 32 7.70 18.68 -5.21
C THR A 32 6.95 17.53 -4.49
N GLY A 33 5.64 17.66 -4.26
CA GLY A 33 4.75 16.57 -3.85
C GLY A 33 4.63 16.34 -2.35
N MET A 34 5.72 16.11 -1.65
CA MET A 34 5.73 15.89 -0.22
C MET A 34 5.75 17.21 0.54
N ASP A 35 4.79 17.43 1.43
CA ASP A 35 4.87 18.53 2.38
C ASP A 35 5.89 18.21 3.50
N LYS A 36 7.06 18.79 3.40
CA LYS A 36 8.15 18.58 4.37
C LYS A 36 7.92 19.30 5.71
N ALA A 37 7.01 20.28 5.76
CA ALA A 37 6.73 21.03 6.98
C ALA A 37 5.99 20.18 8.03
N ALA A 38 6.10 20.59 9.29
CA ALA A 38 5.26 20.03 10.36
C ALA A 38 3.79 20.41 10.13
N SER A 39 2.87 19.57 10.65
CA SER A 39 1.44 19.93 10.69
C SER A 39 1.21 21.15 11.59
N ALA A 40 0.11 21.87 11.33
CA ALA A 40 -0.23 23.08 12.08
C ALA A 40 -0.38 22.83 13.60
N ASP A 41 -0.83 21.64 13.99
CA ASP A 41 -0.96 21.22 15.39
C ASP A 41 0.30 20.54 15.95
N GLY A 42 1.37 20.43 15.16
CA GLY A 42 2.66 19.85 15.54
C GLY A 42 2.66 18.33 15.73
N LYS A 43 1.56 17.64 15.43
CA LYS A 43 1.47 16.17 15.64
C LYS A 43 2.20 15.39 14.55
N ILE A 44 2.27 15.91 13.34
CA ILE A 44 3.13 15.40 12.28
C ILE A 44 4.39 16.30 12.26
N PRO A 45 5.58 15.77 12.59
CA PRO A 45 6.80 16.56 12.61
C PRO A 45 7.25 16.96 11.20
N ALA A 46 8.13 17.94 11.12
CA ALA A 46 8.82 18.24 9.86
C ALA A 46 9.63 17.02 9.41
N TYR A 47 9.69 16.81 8.10
CA TYR A 47 10.46 15.70 7.52
C TYR A 47 11.96 15.95 7.66
N ALA A 48 12.65 15.04 8.32
CA ALA A 48 14.09 15.13 8.61
C ALA A 48 14.96 14.22 7.72
N GLY A 49 14.35 13.53 6.77
CA GLY A 49 15.04 12.54 5.91
C GLY A 49 14.76 11.10 6.31
N PRO A 50 15.16 10.14 5.45
CA PRO A 50 14.96 8.73 5.69
C PRO A 50 15.80 8.23 6.87
N GLN A 51 15.34 7.17 7.52
CA GLN A 51 16.12 6.51 8.54
C GLN A 51 17.33 5.82 7.90
N ALA A 52 18.51 6.09 8.44
CA ALA A 52 19.71 5.33 8.09
C ALA A 52 19.58 3.88 8.60
N SER A 53 20.09 2.93 7.81
CA SER A 53 20.17 1.53 8.22
C SER A 53 21.07 1.37 9.44
N PRO A 54 20.65 0.64 10.49
CA PRO A 54 21.48 0.41 11.66
C PRO A 54 22.75 -0.39 11.28
N ALA A 55 23.92 0.09 11.68
CA ALA A 55 25.20 -0.48 11.29
C ALA A 55 25.44 -1.91 11.84
N ASP A 56 24.79 -2.26 12.93
CA ASP A 56 24.88 -3.55 13.61
C ASP A 56 23.77 -4.54 13.20
N TRP A 57 22.83 -4.12 12.36
CA TRP A 57 21.85 -5.02 11.78
C TRP A 57 22.43 -5.82 10.61
N SER A 58 21.97 -7.04 10.46
CA SER A 58 22.22 -7.86 9.27
C SER A 58 21.03 -8.78 9.03
N TYR A 59 20.83 -9.19 7.78
CA TYR A 59 19.77 -10.11 7.40
C TYR A 59 19.71 -11.34 8.31
N GLY A 60 18.49 -11.72 8.72
CA GLY A 60 18.23 -12.81 9.67
C GLY A 60 18.19 -12.39 11.15
N LYS A 61 18.46 -11.13 11.46
CA LYS A 61 18.18 -10.54 12.77
C LYS A 61 16.83 -9.85 12.75
N VAL A 62 16.06 -9.92 13.85
CA VAL A 62 14.75 -9.27 13.97
C VAL A 62 14.93 -7.76 13.83
N ARG A 63 14.34 -7.17 12.80
CA ARG A 63 14.52 -5.76 12.41
C ARG A 63 14.15 -4.79 13.52
N GLY A 64 13.04 -5.07 14.23
CA GLY A 64 12.55 -4.22 15.32
C GLY A 64 13.51 -4.09 16.49
N ASP A 65 14.40 -5.07 16.71
CA ASP A 65 15.40 -5.00 17.79
C ASP A 65 16.47 -3.92 17.56
N PHE A 66 16.60 -3.45 16.31
CA PHE A 66 17.58 -2.44 15.88
C PHE A 66 16.94 -1.07 15.60
N TRP A 67 15.61 -1.00 15.67
CA TRP A 67 14.94 0.28 15.47
C TRP A 67 15.15 1.21 16.67
N LYS A 68 15.52 2.46 16.38
CA LYS A 68 15.89 3.44 17.43
C LYS A 68 14.73 3.80 18.37
N HIS A 69 13.47 3.63 17.94
CA HIS A 69 12.27 3.95 18.72
C HIS A 69 11.55 2.71 19.30
N LYS A 70 12.18 1.53 19.28
CA LYS A 70 11.59 0.26 19.76
C LYS A 70 11.06 0.28 21.20
N GLY A 71 11.52 1.21 22.04
CA GLY A 71 11.11 1.33 23.43
C GLY A 71 9.92 2.27 23.68
N GLU A 72 9.40 2.90 22.64
CA GLU A 72 8.27 3.81 22.78
C GLU A 72 7.01 3.12 23.29
N LYS A 73 6.21 3.88 24.02
CA LYS A 73 4.89 3.46 24.47
C LYS A 73 3.83 4.22 23.69
N PRO A 74 2.64 3.64 23.50
CA PRO A 74 1.56 4.38 22.87
C PRO A 74 1.23 5.64 23.66
N LEU A 75 0.96 6.72 22.96
CA LEU A 75 0.47 7.97 23.53
C LEU A 75 -0.95 7.77 24.10
N TYR A 76 -1.76 7.02 23.41
CA TYR A 76 -3.11 6.60 23.77
C TYR A 76 -3.58 5.48 22.85
N SER A 77 -4.70 4.87 23.23
CA SER A 77 -5.38 3.87 22.42
C SER A 77 -6.74 4.39 21.95
N ILE A 78 -7.10 4.07 20.71
CA ILE A 78 -8.44 4.30 20.15
C ILE A 78 -9.17 2.97 20.16
N ASP A 79 -10.29 2.92 20.88
CA ASP A 79 -11.16 1.76 21.02
C ASP A 79 -12.66 2.14 20.91
N ALA A 80 -13.56 1.17 21.08
CA ALA A 80 -14.98 1.39 20.95
C ALA A 80 -15.55 2.46 21.91
N SER A 81 -14.88 2.77 23.02
CA SER A 81 -15.32 3.77 24.00
C SER A 81 -15.03 5.21 23.59
N ASN A 82 -14.06 5.41 22.69
CA ASN A 82 -13.57 6.76 22.36
C ASN A 82 -13.43 7.03 20.84
N VAL A 83 -13.69 6.06 19.98
CA VAL A 83 -13.47 6.16 18.52
C VAL A 83 -14.13 7.39 17.89
N ASP A 84 -15.29 7.79 18.35
CA ASP A 84 -16.00 8.95 17.80
C ASP A 84 -15.28 10.28 18.04
N LYS A 85 -14.37 10.35 19.03
CA LYS A 85 -13.52 11.53 19.29
C LYS A 85 -12.44 11.72 18.24
N TYR A 86 -12.13 10.65 17.49
CA TYR A 86 -11.04 10.64 16.51
C TYR A 86 -11.55 10.40 15.08
N ALA A 87 -12.88 10.46 14.87
CA ALA A 87 -13.50 10.11 13.59
C ALA A 87 -13.01 10.97 12.40
N ASP A 88 -12.58 12.21 12.64
CA ASP A 88 -11.99 13.10 11.65
C ASP A 88 -10.60 12.63 11.15
N ARG A 89 -9.92 11.80 11.94
CA ARG A 89 -8.58 11.23 11.65
C ARG A 89 -8.59 9.72 11.43
N LEU A 90 -9.75 9.16 11.20
CA LEU A 90 -9.94 7.73 10.91
C LEU A 90 -10.64 7.54 9.57
N THR A 91 -10.42 6.39 8.95
CA THR A 91 -11.20 5.97 7.80
C THR A 91 -12.56 5.41 8.24
N PRO A 92 -13.59 5.43 7.38
CA PRO A 92 -14.85 4.73 7.66
C PRO A 92 -14.64 3.26 8.06
N GLY A 93 -13.68 2.59 7.39
CA GLY A 93 -13.34 1.19 7.69
C GLY A 93 -12.74 1.00 9.08
N GLN A 94 -11.82 1.85 9.49
CA GLN A 94 -11.22 1.80 10.82
C GLN A 94 -12.27 2.02 11.91
N ILE A 95 -13.18 2.99 11.72
CA ILE A 95 -14.30 3.23 12.65
C ILE A 95 -15.15 1.97 12.79
N GLN A 96 -15.47 1.30 11.68
CA GLN A 96 -16.27 0.07 11.71
C GLN A 96 -15.53 -1.09 12.39
N LEU A 97 -14.24 -1.28 12.13
CA LEU A 97 -13.44 -2.31 12.81
C LEU A 97 -13.42 -2.10 14.32
N VAL A 98 -13.15 -0.87 14.77
CA VAL A 98 -13.11 -0.52 16.20
C VAL A 98 -14.48 -0.77 16.86
N LYS A 99 -15.59 -0.45 16.18
CA LYS A 99 -16.94 -0.61 16.72
C LYS A 99 -17.45 -2.06 16.70
N GLN A 100 -17.07 -2.85 15.69
CA GLN A 100 -17.65 -4.17 15.47
C GLN A 100 -16.81 -5.32 16.02
N LYS A 101 -15.48 -5.18 16.02
CA LYS A 101 -14.60 -6.27 16.44
C LYS A 101 -14.23 -6.15 17.90
N LYS A 102 -14.66 -7.15 18.68
CA LYS A 102 -14.37 -7.20 20.12
C LYS A 102 -12.85 -7.17 20.36
N GLY A 103 -12.42 -6.22 21.19
CA GLY A 103 -11.00 -6.07 21.55
C GLY A 103 -10.12 -5.43 20.48
N TYR A 104 -10.68 -5.03 19.34
CA TYR A 104 -9.95 -4.26 18.35
C TYR A 104 -9.67 -2.85 18.90
N ARG A 105 -8.40 -2.48 18.94
CA ARG A 105 -7.97 -1.13 19.30
C ARG A 105 -6.79 -0.72 18.42
N MET A 106 -6.61 0.56 18.28
CA MET A 106 -5.48 1.18 17.57
C MET A 106 -4.61 1.89 18.61
N ASP A 107 -3.42 1.38 18.83
CA ASP A 107 -2.43 2.00 19.71
C ASP A 107 -1.67 3.07 18.93
N VAL A 108 -1.86 4.34 19.30
CA VAL A 108 -1.31 5.50 18.59
C VAL A 108 0.00 5.91 19.23
N TYR A 109 1.01 6.09 18.40
CA TYR A 109 2.38 6.46 18.80
C TYR A 109 2.77 7.83 18.24
N GLN A 110 3.91 8.32 18.69
CA GLN A 110 4.56 9.48 18.11
C GLN A 110 4.86 9.23 16.64
N THR A 111 4.55 10.20 15.78
CA THR A 111 4.83 10.12 14.35
C THR A 111 6.31 10.24 14.07
N HIS A 112 6.85 9.28 13.30
CA HIS A 112 8.22 9.29 12.78
C HIS A 112 8.17 9.15 11.26
N ARG A 113 8.51 10.25 10.55
CA ARG A 113 8.56 10.30 9.09
C ARG A 113 9.89 9.77 8.59
N GLU A 114 10.06 8.46 8.60
CA GLU A 114 11.33 7.79 8.36
C GLU A 114 11.46 7.17 6.96
N CYS A 115 10.41 7.26 6.14
CA CYS A 115 10.44 6.79 4.77
C CYS A 115 11.11 7.82 3.85
N GLY A 116 11.90 7.33 2.92
CA GLY A 116 12.53 8.15 1.90
C GLY A 116 13.01 7.29 0.75
N ALA A 117 14.06 7.73 0.07
CA ALA A 117 14.62 7.01 -1.06
C ALA A 117 16.13 7.32 -1.17
N PRO A 118 16.92 6.40 -1.73
CA PRO A 118 18.33 6.68 -2.09
C PRO A 118 18.45 7.83 -3.07
N ASP A 119 19.57 8.53 -3.07
CA ASP A 119 19.81 9.75 -3.89
C ASP A 119 19.50 9.54 -5.39
N PHE A 120 19.84 8.38 -5.94
CA PHE A 120 19.57 8.10 -7.36
C PHE A 120 18.07 7.97 -7.66
N VAL A 121 17.28 7.48 -6.70
CA VAL A 121 15.81 7.40 -6.80
C VAL A 121 15.21 8.80 -6.67
N GLN A 122 15.69 9.60 -5.72
CA GLN A 122 15.27 11.00 -5.57
C GLN A 122 15.53 11.80 -6.85
N ALA A 123 16.71 11.64 -7.47
CA ALA A 123 17.04 12.29 -8.73
C ALA A 123 16.11 11.86 -9.89
N ASN A 124 15.62 10.62 -9.89
CA ASN A 124 14.60 10.17 -10.85
C ASN A 124 13.23 10.82 -10.56
N MET A 125 12.84 10.90 -9.30
CA MET A 125 11.59 11.57 -8.91
C MET A 125 11.58 13.06 -9.27
N GLU A 126 12.70 13.75 -9.13
CA GLU A 126 12.85 15.14 -9.58
C GLU A 126 12.64 15.29 -11.09
N LYS A 127 13.18 14.37 -11.90
CA LYS A 127 12.92 14.33 -13.36
C LYS A 127 11.45 14.05 -13.64
N ASN A 128 10.85 13.13 -12.91
CA ASN A 128 9.46 12.73 -13.06
C ASN A 128 8.48 13.88 -12.83
N ALA A 129 8.78 14.81 -11.92
CA ALA A 129 7.94 15.97 -11.66
C ALA A 129 7.57 16.77 -12.93
N THR A 130 8.40 16.69 -14.00
CA THR A 130 8.18 17.39 -15.27
C THR A 130 8.04 16.46 -16.48
N GLN A 131 8.48 15.21 -16.39
CA GLN A 131 8.60 14.31 -17.55
C GLN A 131 7.63 13.14 -17.50
N ALA A 132 7.17 12.71 -16.32
CA ALA A 132 6.27 11.57 -16.21
C ALA A 132 4.91 11.88 -16.83
N LYS A 133 4.37 10.89 -17.54
CA LYS A 133 3.08 10.99 -18.21
C LYS A 133 2.37 9.65 -18.20
N LEU A 134 1.05 9.72 -18.07
CA LEU A 134 0.15 8.63 -18.39
C LEU A 134 -0.16 8.65 -19.90
N ASP A 135 -0.63 7.52 -20.42
CA ASP A 135 -1.15 7.40 -21.79
C ASP A 135 -2.37 8.29 -22.02
N ALA A 136 -2.88 8.30 -23.24
CA ALA A 136 -4.05 9.10 -23.61
C ALA A 136 -5.33 8.70 -22.87
N ALA A 137 -5.42 7.44 -22.39
CA ALA A 137 -6.54 6.97 -21.57
C ALA A 137 -6.40 7.37 -20.10
N GLY A 138 -5.21 7.83 -19.68
CA GLY A 138 -4.91 8.15 -18.29
C GLY A 138 -4.76 6.93 -17.38
N GLU A 139 -4.41 5.78 -17.94
CA GLU A 139 -4.43 4.49 -17.25
C GLU A 139 -3.06 3.84 -17.14
N SER A 140 -2.25 3.92 -18.18
CA SER A 140 -0.94 3.28 -18.26
C SER A 140 0.19 4.29 -18.12
N LEU A 141 1.29 3.89 -17.49
CA LEU A 141 2.48 4.73 -17.36
C LEU A 141 3.26 4.75 -18.68
N GLU A 142 3.10 5.83 -19.45
CA GLU A 142 3.76 5.99 -20.75
C GLU A 142 5.21 6.43 -20.62
N THR A 143 5.48 7.40 -19.75
CA THR A 143 6.82 7.96 -19.59
C THR A 143 7.13 8.16 -18.12
N ALA A 144 8.25 7.63 -17.66
CA ALA A 144 8.81 7.90 -16.33
C ALA A 144 10.31 7.52 -16.29
N ALA A 145 11.04 8.14 -15.39
CA ALA A 145 12.35 7.70 -14.95
C ALA A 145 12.18 6.77 -13.73
N LEU A 146 12.41 5.48 -13.92
CA LEU A 146 12.33 4.46 -12.87
C LEU A 146 13.74 4.06 -12.38
N PRO A 147 13.90 3.61 -11.14
CA PRO A 147 12.90 3.51 -10.07
C PRO A 147 12.56 4.85 -9.41
N GLY A 148 11.40 4.89 -8.76
CA GLY A 148 10.92 6.03 -7.99
C GLY A 148 9.48 6.38 -8.34
N MET A 149 8.81 7.15 -7.48
CA MET A 149 7.45 7.60 -7.73
C MET A 149 7.37 8.38 -9.06
N PRO A 150 6.50 7.95 -10.00
CA PRO A 150 6.33 8.68 -11.25
C PRO A 150 5.73 10.08 -11.07
N PHE A 151 4.85 10.25 -10.08
CA PHE A 151 4.10 11.49 -9.86
C PHE A 151 4.23 11.96 -8.41
N PRO A 152 5.41 12.46 -7.97
CA PRO A 152 5.58 12.87 -6.57
C PRO A 152 4.55 13.89 -6.06
N ALA A 153 3.90 14.63 -6.98
CA ALA A 153 2.77 15.51 -6.72
C ALA A 153 1.58 15.11 -7.60
N PRO A 154 0.88 14.01 -7.29
CA PRO A 154 -0.17 13.48 -8.15
C PRO A 154 -1.32 14.47 -8.29
N LYS A 155 -1.83 14.64 -9.52
CA LYS A 155 -2.93 15.56 -9.88
C LYS A 155 -4.27 14.85 -9.98
N ASN A 156 -4.25 13.54 -10.11
CA ASN A 156 -5.44 12.69 -10.20
C ASN A 156 -5.19 11.33 -9.51
N GLY A 157 -6.25 10.52 -9.41
CA GLY A 157 -6.17 9.25 -8.70
C GLY A 157 -5.30 8.21 -9.40
N ALA A 158 -5.24 8.21 -10.72
CA ALA A 158 -4.40 7.27 -11.47
C ALA A 158 -2.90 7.57 -11.26
N GLU A 159 -2.51 8.85 -11.26
CA GLU A 159 -1.14 9.26 -10.93
C GLU A 159 -0.73 8.78 -9.54
N ALA A 160 -1.59 8.98 -8.51
CA ALA A 160 -1.30 8.53 -7.15
C ALA A 160 -1.22 6.99 -7.05
N MET A 161 -2.01 6.26 -7.82
CA MET A 161 -1.90 4.78 -7.86
C MET A 161 -0.64 4.33 -8.56
N TRP A 162 -0.15 5.04 -9.58
CA TRP A 162 1.14 4.72 -10.19
C TRP A 162 2.32 4.95 -9.24
N ASP A 163 2.24 5.91 -8.33
CA ASP A 163 3.24 6.05 -7.27
C ASP A 163 3.28 4.80 -6.38
N HIS A 164 2.10 4.27 -6.03
CA HIS A 164 2.01 3.02 -5.28
C HIS A 164 2.56 1.81 -6.07
N LEU A 165 2.24 1.69 -7.36
CA LEU A 165 2.65 0.55 -8.18
C LEU A 165 4.14 0.58 -8.56
N ALA A 166 4.70 1.76 -8.85
CA ALA A 166 6.06 1.94 -9.35
C ALA A 166 7.04 2.51 -8.31
N ARG A 167 6.69 2.48 -7.02
CA ARG A 167 7.60 2.87 -5.93
C ARG A 167 8.88 2.04 -5.92
N TYR A 168 9.96 2.59 -5.38
CA TYR A 168 11.21 1.86 -5.26
C TYR A 168 11.11 0.73 -4.23
N ARG A 169 11.40 -0.48 -4.66
CA ARG A 169 11.41 -1.72 -3.87
C ARG A 169 12.68 -2.54 -4.08
N GLY A 170 13.77 -1.89 -4.57
CA GLY A 170 14.97 -2.59 -5.01
C GLY A 170 14.77 -3.35 -6.32
N VAL A 171 15.70 -4.24 -6.62
CA VAL A 171 15.63 -5.16 -7.77
C VAL A 171 14.61 -6.26 -7.55
N GLY A 172 14.33 -6.57 -6.30
CA GLY A 172 13.34 -7.57 -5.94
C GLY A 172 13.38 -7.99 -4.48
N MET A 173 12.55 -8.95 -4.17
CA MET A 173 12.41 -9.50 -2.82
C MET A 173 12.14 -10.99 -2.83
N GLU A 174 12.46 -11.63 -1.72
CA GLU A 174 12.35 -13.07 -1.55
C GLU A 174 11.78 -13.44 -0.19
N TRP A 175 10.86 -14.39 -0.19
CA TRP A 175 10.42 -15.15 0.98
C TRP A 175 10.84 -16.60 0.82
N GLN A 176 11.63 -17.12 1.73
CA GLN A 176 11.84 -18.56 1.84
C GLN A 176 10.57 -19.27 2.32
N LYS A 177 9.81 -18.56 3.16
CA LYS A 177 8.51 -18.94 3.68
C LYS A 177 7.65 -17.70 3.87
N ALA A 178 6.49 -17.70 3.23
CA ALA A 178 5.44 -16.72 3.43
C ALA A 178 4.15 -17.43 3.79
N ILE A 179 3.45 -16.95 4.80
CA ILE A 179 2.13 -17.44 5.18
C ILE A 179 1.07 -16.58 4.53
N THR A 180 0.17 -17.24 3.80
CA THR A 180 -1.10 -16.70 3.36
C THR A 180 -2.21 -17.46 4.06
N GLY A 181 -3.20 -16.76 4.62
CA GLY A 181 -4.23 -17.42 5.40
C GLY A 181 -5.56 -16.68 5.43
N ALA A 182 -6.63 -17.45 5.64
CA ALA A 182 -7.94 -16.92 5.99
C ALA A 182 -8.32 -17.37 7.41
N SER A 183 -8.77 -16.43 8.21
CA SER A 183 -9.14 -16.70 9.60
C SER A 183 -10.31 -17.67 9.71
N PRO A 184 -10.51 -18.33 10.86
CA PRO A 184 -11.61 -19.24 11.08
C PRO A 184 -12.98 -18.62 10.75
N ARG A 185 -13.90 -19.46 10.33
CA ARG A 185 -15.32 -19.06 10.23
C ARG A 185 -15.87 -18.79 11.64
N PRO A 186 -16.86 -17.91 11.81
CA PRO A 186 -17.51 -17.72 13.10
C PRO A 186 -17.94 -19.06 13.72
N GLY A 187 -17.53 -19.28 14.97
CA GLY A 187 -17.80 -20.54 15.69
C GLY A 187 -16.84 -21.70 15.39
N SER A 188 -15.84 -21.51 14.55
CA SER A 188 -14.76 -22.47 14.26
C SER A 188 -13.42 -21.97 14.81
N SER A 189 -12.47 -22.87 14.99
CA SER A 189 -11.06 -22.58 15.27
C SER A 189 -10.14 -22.94 14.10
N GLU A 190 -10.71 -23.40 12.99
CA GLU A 190 -9.95 -23.93 11.86
C GLU A 190 -9.54 -22.79 10.90
N TRP A 191 -8.23 -22.60 10.76
CA TRP A 191 -7.62 -21.70 9.80
C TRP A 191 -7.46 -22.37 8.43
N ILE A 192 -7.58 -21.58 7.38
CA ILE A 192 -7.05 -21.95 6.06
C ILE A 192 -5.68 -21.29 5.98
N LEU A 193 -4.63 -22.09 6.00
CA LEU A 193 -3.25 -21.62 5.92
C LEU A 193 -2.51 -22.29 4.79
N ALA A 194 -1.72 -21.53 4.06
CA ALA A 194 -0.75 -22.00 3.10
C ALA A 194 0.60 -21.34 3.38
N GLU A 195 1.66 -22.13 3.38
CA GLU A 195 3.03 -21.65 3.35
C GLU A 195 3.56 -21.76 1.92
N SER A 196 4.20 -20.74 1.44
CA SER A 196 4.76 -20.67 0.09
C SER A 196 6.17 -20.07 0.09
N LYS A 197 6.94 -20.45 -0.92
CA LYS A 197 8.16 -19.76 -1.31
C LYS A 197 7.82 -18.74 -2.39
N GLN A 198 8.33 -17.52 -2.27
CA GLN A 198 8.03 -16.45 -3.22
C GLN A 198 9.29 -15.70 -3.64
N THR A 199 9.31 -15.21 -4.88
CA THR A 199 10.31 -14.25 -5.39
C THR A 199 9.59 -13.24 -6.25
N VAL A 200 9.85 -11.97 -6.01
CA VAL A 200 9.33 -10.85 -6.84
C VAL A 200 10.50 -10.11 -7.44
N PHE A 201 10.44 -9.80 -8.71
CA PHE A 201 11.48 -9.16 -9.49
C PHE A 201 10.97 -7.86 -10.13
N PHE A 202 11.72 -6.78 -9.95
CA PHE A 202 11.48 -5.48 -10.55
C PHE A 202 12.64 -5.14 -11.49
N PRO A 203 12.52 -5.30 -12.82
CA PRO A 203 13.65 -5.10 -13.75
C PRO A 203 14.17 -3.66 -13.76
N TRP A 204 13.34 -2.71 -13.38
CA TRP A 204 13.65 -1.29 -13.27
C TRP A 204 14.21 -0.86 -11.91
N GLY A 205 14.31 -1.77 -10.93
CA GLY A 205 14.74 -1.46 -9.55
C GLY A 205 16.24 -1.21 -9.38
N LYS A 206 17.06 -1.37 -10.42
CA LYS A 206 18.51 -1.16 -10.37
C LYS A 206 18.88 0.31 -10.29
N LYS A 207 20.06 0.58 -9.75
CA LYS A 207 20.65 1.92 -9.77
C LYS A 207 20.76 2.44 -11.21
N GLY A 208 20.23 3.65 -11.44
CA GLY A 208 20.23 4.30 -12.75
C GLY A 208 18.86 4.79 -13.14
N VAL A 209 18.60 4.85 -14.44
CA VAL A 209 17.32 5.25 -15.02
C VAL A 209 16.89 4.20 -16.01
N THR A 210 15.63 3.74 -15.86
CA THR A 210 14.98 2.82 -16.79
C THR A 210 13.61 3.40 -17.13
N THR A 211 13.19 3.32 -18.39
CA THR A 211 11.81 3.70 -18.77
C THR A 211 10.89 2.49 -18.71
N PRO A 212 9.55 2.69 -18.65
CA PRO A 212 8.60 1.58 -18.73
C PRO A 212 8.81 0.67 -19.94
N GLN A 213 9.13 1.26 -21.11
CA GLN A 213 9.40 0.50 -22.35
C GLN A 213 10.67 -0.33 -22.27
N GLN A 214 11.73 0.20 -21.64
CA GLN A 214 12.97 -0.53 -21.42
C GLN A 214 12.81 -1.65 -20.38
N ALA A 215 11.98 -1.43 -19.35
CA ALA A 215 11.69 -2.41 -18.34
C ALA A 215 10.87 -3.60 -18.89
N GLY A 216 9.94 -3.33 -19.79
CA GLY A 216 9.07 -4.32 -20.45
C GLY A 216 7.97 -4.86 -19.55
N ILE A 217 8.26 -5.20 -18.32
CA ILE A 217 7.30 -5.64 -17.29
C ILE A 217 7.34 -4.73 -16.07
N LEU A 218 6.21 -4.58 -15.40
CA LEU A 218 6.11 -3.88 -14.12
C LEU A 218 6.80 -4.69 -13.04
N TYR A 219 6.49 -5.99 -12.94
CA TYR A 219 7.21 -6.94 -12.12
C TYR A 219 6.97 -8.39 -12.59
N GLY A 220 7.85 -9.29 -12.18
CA GLY A 220 7.67 -10.73 -12.26
C GLY A 220 7.47 -11.31 -10.86
N ILE A 221 6.56 -12.28 -10.71
CA ILE A 221 6.42 -13.05 -9.48
C ILE A 221 6.51 -14.55 -9.75
N TYR A 222 7.29 -15.24 -8.94
CA TYR A 222 7.28 -16.68 -8.77
C TYR A 222 6.78 -17.01 -7.38
N PHE A 223 5.87 -17.98 -7.31
CA PHE A 223 5.42 -18.50 -6.04
C PHE A 223 5.19 -20.01 -6.13
N ALA A 224 5.53 -20.75 -5.07
CA ALA A 224 5.28 -22.18 -4.98
C ALA A 224 4.83 -22.57 -3.58
N TYR A 225 3.72 -23.30 -3.48
CA TYR A 225 3.20 -23.81 -2.22
C TYR A 225 4.12 -24.88 -1.63
N GLN A 226 4.39 -24.77 -0.32
CA GLN A 226 5.09 -25.74 0.49
C GLN A 226 4.10 -26.54 1.36
N THR A 227 3.07 -25.89 1.88
CA THR A 227 1.96 -26.48 2.62
C THR A 227 0.63 -25.83 2.21
N PRO A 228 -0.54 -26.47 2.45
CA PRO A 228 -0.75 -27.85 2.91
C PRO A 228 -0.40 -28.88 1.82
N ALA A 229 -0.35 -30.16 2.19
CA ALA A 229 0.01 -31.25 1.27
C ALA A 229 -0.81 -31.27 -0.03
N ALA A 230 -2.08 -30.85 0.01
CA ALA A 230 -2.95 -30.77 -1.16
C ALA A 230 -2.50 -29.72 -2.20
N LEU A 231 -1.75 -28.70 -1.78
CA LEU A 231 -1.24 -27.63 -2.64
C LEU A 231 0.28 -27.73 -2.87
N ALA A 232 0.99 -28.50 -2.03
CA ALA A 232 2.45 -28.58 -2.08
C ALA A 232 2.98 -28.90 -3.48
N GLY A 233 3.97 -28.15 -3.92
CA GLY A 233 4.59 -28.24 -5.24
C GLY A 233 3.80 -27.58 -6.38
N GLN A 234 2.56 -27.16 -6.16
CA GLN A 234 1.88 -26.27 -7.10
C GLN A 234 2.49 -24.87 -7.02
N GLY A 235 2.56 -24.19 -8.14
CA GLY A 235 3.13 -22.85 -8.17
C GLY A 235 2.79 -22.11 -9.44
N LEU A 236 3.16 -20.85 -9.48
CA LEU A 236 2.98 -19.99 -10.65
C LEU A 236 4.19 -19.12 -10.93
N VAL A 237 4.28 -18.70 -12.18
CA VAL A 237 4.99 -17.48 -12.58
C VAL A 237 3.98 -16.55 -13.24
N GLN A 238 4.12 -15.26 -12.93
CA GLN A 238 3.30 -14.20 -13.51
C GLN A 238 4.19 -13.04 -13.90
N ARG A 239 3.87 -12.41 -15.02
CA ARG A 239 4.44 -11.12 -15.44
C ARG A 239 3.31 -10.11 -15.47
N ASP A 240 3.51 -9.02 -14.76
CA ASP A 240 2.62 -7.87 -14.80
C ASP A 240 3.23 -6.78 -15.68
N PHE A 241 2.39 -6.06 -16.39
CA PHE A 241 2.83 -5.11 -17.40
C PHE A 241 2.33 -3.70 -17.03
N PHE A 242 2.94 -2.68 -17.64
CA PHE A 242 2.54 -1.28 -17.45
C PHE A 242 1.24 -0.92 -18.20
N ASP A 243 0.90 -1.66 -19.24
CA ASP A 243 -0.09 -1.27 -20.25
C ASP A 243 -1.13 -2.35 -20.58
N LYS A 244 -1.01 -3.53 -19.99
CA LYS A 244 -1.91 -4.66 -20.27
C LYS A 244 -2.01 -5.61 -19.10
N SER A 245 -3.01 -6.48 -19.11
CA SER A 245 -3.22 -7.52 -18.10
C SER A 245 -2.05 -8.50 -18.03
N SER A 246 -1.91 -9.13 -16.86
CA SER A 246 -0.85 -10.09 -16.54
C SER A 246 -0.86 -11.34 -17.43
N ASP A 247 0.32 -11.91 -17.59
CA ASP A 247 0.52 -13.22 -18.24
C ASP A 247 0.93 -14.23 -17.17
N THR A 248 0.01 -15.14 -16.83
CA THR A 248 0.13 -16.07 -15.71
C THR A 248 0.20 -17.49 -16.19
N PHE A 249 1.18 -18.24 -15.69
CA PHE A 249 1.32 -19.68 -15.89
C PHE A 249 1.30 -20.38 -14.53
N TYR A 250 0.51 -21.46 -14.43
CA TYR A 250 0.34 -22.23 -13.20
C TYR A 250 0.72 -23.68 -13.42
N TYR A 251 1.51 -24.26 -12.51
CA TYR A 251 1.89 -25.67 -12.50
C TYR A 251 1.00 -26.47 -11.57
N PHE A 252 0.36 -27.49 -12.11
CA PHE A 252 -0.50 -28.44 -11.38
C PHE A 252 0.26 -29.76 -11.17
N THR A 253 0.66 -30.05 -9.93
CA THR A 253 1.43 -31.26 -9.58
C THR A 253 0.72 -32.55 -9.97
N GLY A 254 -0.58 -32.68 -9.72
CA GLY A 254 -1.36 -33.87 -10.07
C GLY A 254 -1.42 -34.15 -11.57
N GLN A 255 -1.21 -33.15 -12.41
CA GLN A 255 -1.22 -33.29 -13.87
C GLN A 255 0.19 -33.24 -14.48
N ARG A 256 1.19 -32.82 -13.71
CA ARG A 256 2.56 -32.51 -14.15
C ARG A 256 2.59 -31.61 -15.37
N ARG A 257 1.74 -30.56 -15.36
CA ARG A 257 1.58 -29.66 -16.51
C ARG A 257 1.51 -28.21 -16.07
N VAL A 258 2.17 -27.36 -16.84
CA VAL A 258 1.99 -25.92 -16.80
C VAL A 258 0.81 -25.55 -17.69
N ARG A 259 -0.08 -24.70 -17.17
CA ARG A 259 -1.20 -24.14 -17.92
C ARG A 259 -1.12 -22.62 -17.89
N ARG A 260 -1.41 -22.00 -19.04
CA ARG A 260 -1.65 -20.56 -19.08
C ARG A 260 -3.02 -20.27 -18.47
N MET A 261 -3.10 -19.22 -17.64
CA MET A 261 -4.29 -18.81 -16.90
C MET A 261 -4.77 -17.41 -17.34
N PRO A 262 -5.36 -17.28 -18.54
CA PRO A 262 -5.63 -15.96 -19.14
C PRO A 262 -6.67 -15.12 -18.39
N SER A 263 -7.51 -15.76 -17.57
CA SER A 263 -8.51 -15.09 -16.71
C SER A 263 -8.10 -14.96 -15.25
N TYR A 264 -6.86 -15.34 -14.91
CA TYR A 264 -6.34 -15.21 -13.54
C TYR A 264 -5.76 -13.80 -13.35
N SER A 265 -6.65 -12.84 -13.25
CA SER A 265 -6.34 -11.42 -13.10
C SER A 265 -7.54 -10.69 -12.48
N TYR A 266 -7.36 -9.46 -12.08
CA TYR A 266 -8.39 -8.63 -11.46
C TYR A 266 -9.01 -9.30 -10.22
N ASP A 267 -10.34 -9.37 -10.17
CA ASP A 267 -11.13 -9.96 -9.09
C ASP A 267 -11.28 -11.49 -9.18
N ALA A 268 -10.44 -12.17 -9.97
CA ALA A 268 -10.40 -13.63 -9.95
C ALA A 268 -10.00 -14.13 -8.55
N PRO A 269 -10.72 -15.15 -8.00
CA PRO A 269 -10.37 -15.67 -6.68
C PRO A 269 -8.99 -16.32 -6.67
N GLN A 270 -8.23 -16.07 -5.62
CA GLN A 270 -7.00 -16.80 -5.33
C GLN A 270 -7.31 -18.25 -4.98
N ILE A 271 -6.54 -19.17 -5.56
CA ILE A 271 -6.75 -20.62 -5.38
C ILE A 271 -6.48 -21.01 -3.93
N GLY A 272 -7.43 -21.74 -3.31
CA GLY A 272 -7.25 -22.30 -1.98
C GLY A 272 -7.81 -21.47 -0.81
N PHE A 273 -8.37 -20.27 -1.05
CA PHE A 273 -8.80 -19.36 0.03
C PHE A 273 -10.32 -19.10 0.07
N GLU A 274 -11.16 -20.02 -0.40
CA GLU A 274 -12.63 -19.96 -0.30
C GLU A 274 -13.23 -18.62 -0.79
N ASN A 275 -12.69 -18.05 -1.86
CA ASN A 275 -13.09 -16.75 -2.41
C ASN A 275 -12.94 -15.55 -1.44
N GLN A 276 -12.18 -15.69 -0.35
CA GLN A 276 -11.94 -14.59 0.59
C GLN A 276 -10.92 -13.58 0.04
N TYR A 277 -10.16 -13.97 -0.98
CA TYR A 277 -9.01 -13.25 -1.48
C TYR A 277 -8.97 -13.27 -3.02
N THR A 278 -8.69 -12.14 -3.66
CA THR A 278 -8.64 -11.99 -5.12
C THR A 278 -7.24 -11.62 -5.61
N VAL A 279 -7.00 -11.78 -6.91
CA VAL A 279 -5.69 -11.57 -7.54
C VAL A 279 -5.24 -10.09 -7.49
N ASP A 280 -6.19 -9.16 -7.48
CA ASP A 280 -5.92 -7.72 -7.43
C ASP A 280 -5.77 -7.13 -6.02
N GLU A 281 -5.84 -7.97 -4.98
CA GLU A 281 -5.76 -7.51 -3.58
C GLU A 281 -4.37 -7.51 -2.95
N PRO A 282 -3.32 -8.25 -3.44
CA PRO A 282 -1.97 -8.12 -2.92
C PRO A 282 -1.53 -6.67 -2.83
N TRP A 283 -0.80 -6.32 -1.75
CA TRP A 283 -0.34 -4.96 -1.46
C TRP A 283 -1.45 -3.90 -1.47
N LEU A 284 -2.68 -4.27 -1.10
CA LEU A 284 -3.92 -3.52 -1.14
C LEU A 284 -4.49 -3.33 -2.55
N PHE A 285 -3.65 -3.19 -3.56
CA PHE A 285 -4.03 -3.17 -4.97
C PHE A 285 -2.87 -3.65 -5.84
N ASN A 286 -3.20 -4.51 -6.77
CA ASN A 286 -2.31 -5.05 -7.78
C ASN A 286 -3.01 -5.20 -9.12
N GLY A 287 -2.37 -4.78 -10.20
CA GLY A 287 -2.90 -4.93 -11.56
C GLY A 287 -3.04 -3.61 -12.31
N THR A 288 -3.69 -3.68 -13.48
CA THR A 288 -3.91 -2.54 -14.36
C THR A 288 -5.04 -1.63 -13.87
N LEU A 289 -4.97 -0.35 -14.23
CA LEU A 289 -5.94 0.65 -13.77
C LEU A 289 -7.22 0.72 -14.63
N ASP A 290 -7.33 -0.08 -15.69
CA ASP A 290 -8.33 -0.01 -16.75
C ASP A 290 -9.78 -0.30 -16.30
N ARG A 291 -9.97 -0.99 -15.17
CA ARG A 291 -11.30 -1.36 -14.65
C ARG A 291 -12.03 -0.25 -13.90
N PHE A 292 -11.31 0.75 -13.44
CA PHE A 292 -11.84 1.79 -12.56
C PHE A 292 -11.63 3.19 -13.14
N SER A 293 -12.52 4.09 -12.79
CA SER A 293 -12.29 5.53 -12.88
C SER A 293 -11.66 6.00 -11.59
N TRP A 294 -10.51 6.66 -11.66
CA TRP A 294 -9.67 7.02 -10.53
C TRP A 294 -9.78 8.51 -10.22
N LYS A 295 -10.22 8.83 -9.01
CA LYS A 295 -10.40 10.20 -8.53
C LYS A 295 -9.51 10.48 -7.33
N LEU A 296 -8.70 11.52 -7.40
CA LEU A 296 -8.05 12.08 -6.23
C LEU A 296 -9.06 12.95 -5.48
N VAL A 297 -9.44 12.54 -4.28
CA VAL A 297 -10.41 13.25 -3.43
C VAL A 297 -9.75 14.43 -2.71
N GLY A 298 -8.48 14.26 -2.32
CA GLY A 298 -7.70 15.27 -1.61
C GLY A 298 -6.69 14.65 -0.67
N LYS A 299 -6.12 15.47 0.22
CA LYS A 299 -5.24 15.03 1.31
C LYS A 299 -5.99 15.01 2.63
N LYS A 300 -5.63 14.07 3.50
CA LYS A 300 -6.09 13.99 4.89
C LYS A 300 -4.93 13.64 5.82
N GLU A 301 -5.05 14.02 7.07
CA GLU A 301 -4.20 13.54 8.17
C GLU A 301 -4.97 12.45 8.92
N ILE A 302 -4.51 11.21 8.81
CA ILE A 302 -5.18 10.04 9.43
C ILE A 302 -4.18 9.13 10.12
N TYR A 303 -4.66 8.31 11.06
CA TYR A 303 -3.87 7.26 11.67
C TYR A 303 -3.77 6.08 10.71
N VAL A 304 -2.53 5.72 10.38
CA VAL A 304 -2.20 4.60 9.48
C VAL A 304 -1.19 3.69 10.13
N PRO A 305 -1.14 2.39 9.75
CA PRO A 305 -0.04 1.52 10.15
C PRO A 305 1.29 2.10 9.68
N TYR A 306 2.24 2.29 10.60
CA TYR A 306 3.53 2.89 10.26
C TYR A 306 4.62 2.45 11.26
N ASN A 307 5.82 2.15 10.76
CA ASN A 307 6.92 1.62 11.56
C ASN A 307 6.52 0.35 12.33
N ASP A 308 5.76 -0.53 11.67
CA ASP A 308 5.12 -1.71 12.25
C ASP A 308 6.06 -2.92 12.37
N PHE A 309 7.21 -2.74 12.98
CA PHE A 309 8.21 -3.81 13.14
C PHE A 309 7.69 -5.05 13.87
N GLY A 310 6.63 -4.93 14.67
CA GLY A 310 5.95 -6.06 15.31
C GLY A 310 5.38 -7.05 14.31
N MET A 311 4.88 -6.56 13.16
CA MET A 311 4.33 -7.37 12.08
C MET A 311 5.42 -8.03 11.21
N PHE A 312 6.69 -7.67 11.40
CA PHE A 312 7.85 -8.26 10.73
C PHE A 312 8.70 -9.16 11.64
N ASN A 313 8.20 -9.47 12.84
CA ASN A 313 8.92 -10.34 13.76
C ASN A 313 8.72 -11.83 13.38
N PHE A 314 9.51 -12.32 12.45
CA PHE A 314 9.46 -13.70 11.95
C PHE A 314 9.72 -14.77 13.04
N LYS A 315 10.23 -14.39 14.21
CA LYS A 315 10.42 -15.27 15.37
C LYS A 315 9.22 -15.29 16.31
N ALA A 316 8.28 -14.36 16.18
CA ALA A 316 7.05 -14.39 16.95
C ALA A 316 6.21 -15.61 16.56
N LYS A 317 5.46 -16.18 17.51
CA LYS A 317 4.56 -17.29 17.21
C LYS A 317 3.33 -16.79 16.45
N PHE A 318 2.88 -17.56 15.49
CA PHE A 318 1.69 -17.24 14.70
C PHE A 318 0.49 -16.95 15.60
N ASP A 319 0.20 -17.83 16.54
CA ASP A 319 -0.96 -17.72 17.43
C ASP A 319 -0.87 -16.57 18.45
N ASP A 320 0.31 -15.99 18.68
CA ASP A 320 0.45 -14.83 19.55
C ASP A 320 0.03 -13.54 18.83
N ILE A 321 0.19 -13.48 17.50
CA ILE A 321 -0.07 -12.32 16.68
C ILE A 321 -1.44 -12.41 15.98
N TYR A 322 -1.77 -13.54 15.37
CA TYR A 322 -2.99 -13.73 14.61
C TYR A 322 -4.02 -14.50 15.43
N LYS A 323 -5.08 -13.82 15.83
CA LYS A 323 -6.22 -14.38 16.57
C LYS A 323 -7.39 -14.62 15.62
N ALA A 324 -8.35 -15.45 16.01
CA ALA A 324 -9.54 -15.71 15.19
C ALA A 324 -10.29 -14.42 14.79
N ASP A 325 -10.29 -13.42 15.68
CA ASP A 325 -11.03 -12.17 15.50
C ASP A 325 -10.21 -11.04 14.86
N GLY A 326 -8.89 -11.19 14.71
CA GLY A 326 -8.02 -10.17 14.13
C GLY A 326 -6.58 -10.23 14.62
N VAL A 327 -5.79 -9.30 14.17
CA VAL A 327 -4.39 -9.13 14.58
C VAL A 327 -4.33 -8.55 15.99
N THR A 328 -3.46 -9.09 16.84
CA THR A 328 -3.27 -8.55 18.20
C THR A 328 -2.88 -7.07 18.17
N PRO A 329 -3.48 -6.22 19.00
CA PRO A 329 -3.12 -4.79 19.04
C PRO A 329 -1.63 -4.56 19.35
N ASP A 330 -1.04 -5.37 20.20
CA ASP A 330 0.34 -5.21 20.66
C ASP A 330 1.40 -5.38 19.54
N ALA A 331 1.03 -5.98 18.40
CA ALA A 331 1.90 -6.12 17.24
C ALA A 331 1.78 -4.95 16.26
N ARG A 332 0.74 -4.11 16.41
CA ARG A 332 0.41 -3.04 15.46
C ARG A 332 0.76 -1.68 16.04
N ARG A 333 1.23 -0.81 15.18
CA ARG A 333 1.57 0.57 15.50
C ARG A 333 0.85 1.52 14.55
N TYR A 334 0.19 2.55 15.07
CA TYR A 334 -0.45 3.58 14.26
C TYR A 334 0.18 4.93 14.53
N GLU A 335 0.46 5.66 13.46
CA GLU A 335 0.99 7.01 13.51
C GLU A 335 0.13 7.94 12.66
N LEU A 336 0.10 9.23 13.00
CA LEU A 336 -0.61 10.23 12.23
C LEU A 336 0.22 10.65 11.02
N HIS A 337 -0.29 10.39 9.80
CA HIS A 337 0.39 10.78 8.56
C HIS A 337 -0.55 11.51 7.59
N ARG A 338 0.03 12.26 6.66
CA ARG A 338 -0.69 12.85 5.54
C ARG A 338 -0.82 11.82 4.44
N VAL A 339 -2.03 11.64 3.96
CA VAL A 339 -2.33 10.69 2.89
C VAL A 339 -3.12 11.35 1.77
N TYR A 340 -2.85 10.93 0.55
CA TYR A 340 -3.75 11.14 -0.57
C TYR A 340 -4.91 10.16 -0.46
N VAL A 341 -6.14 10.66 -0.60
CA VAL A 341 -7.35 9.82 -0.64
C VAL A 341 -7.74 9.61 -2.09
N VAL A 342 -7.69 8.38 -2.55
CA VAL A 342 -8.01 7.99 -3.92
C VAL A 342 -9.25 7.12 -3.93
N GLU A 343 -10.25 7.53 -4.69
CA GLU A 343 -11.47 6.76 -4.93
C GLU A 343 -11.44 6.14 -6.33
N ALA A 344 -11.68 4.84 -6.40
CA ALA A 344 -11.77 4.05 -7.63
C ALA A 344 -13.19 3.52 -7.79
N THR A 345 -13.91 3.96 -8.80
CA THR A 345 -15.26 3.50 -9.12
C THR A 345 -15.24 2.65 -10.38
N VAL A 346 -15.86 1.47 -10.35
CA VAL A 346 -15.94 0.59 -11.51
C VAL A 346 -16.54 1.33 -12.70
N LYS A 347 -15.90 1.22 -13.86
CA LYS A 347 -16.37 1.87 -15.08
C LYS A 347 -17.68 1.28 -15.57
N PRO A 348 -18.55 2.06 -16.25
CA PRO A 348 -19.76 1.55 -16.89
C PRO A 348 -19.45 0.40 -17.84
N GLY A 349 -20.23 -0.68 -17.76
CA GLY A 349 -20.05 -1.86 -18.62
C GLY A 349 -18.91 -2.80 -18.22
N VAL A 350 -18.13 -2.45 -17.20
CA VAL A 350 -17.07 -3.30 -16.62
C VAL A 350 -17.61 -4.04 -15.40
N ARG A 351 -17.20 -5.30 -15.23
CA ARG A 351 -17.58 -6.10 -14.09
C ARG A 351 -16.41 -6.20 -13.10
N HIS A 352 -16.71 -6.00 -11.82
CA HIS A 352 -15.81 -6.24 -10.70
C HIS A 352 -16.64 -6.54 -9.45
N VAL A 353 -16.13 -7.39 -8.52
CA VAL A 353 -16.82 -7.74 -7.27
C VAL A 353 -16.98 -6.55 -6.32
N ALA A 354 -16.02 -5.63 -6.31
CA ALA A 354 -16.14 -4.35 -5.62
C ALA A 354 -16.66 -3.28 -6.59
N SER A 355 -17.74 -2.60 -6.22
CA SER A 355 -18.29 -1.47 -7.01
C SER A 355 -17.44 -0.21 -6.89
N LYS A 356 -16.78 -0.06 -5.75
CA LYS A 356 -15.90 1.06 -5.42
C LYS A 356 -14.79 0.57 -4.48
N LYS A 357 -13.60 1.15 -4.65
CA LYS A 357 -12.47 1.02 -3.71
C LYS A 357 -12.02 2.41 -3.26
N VAL A 358 -11.49 2.52 -2.04
CA VAL A 358 -10.87 3.75 -1.55
C VAL A 358 -9.49 3.38 -1.03
N PHE A 359 -8.47 4.16 -1.39
CA PHE A 359 -7.10 3.97 -0.95
C PHE A 359 -6.59 5.22 -0.23
N TYR A 360 -5.80 5.00 0.79
CA TYR A 360 -5.15 6.03 1.60
C TYR A 360 -3.64 5.88 1.40
N ILE A 361 -3.09 6.72 0.53
CA ILE A 361 -1.71 6.64 0.05
C ILE A 361 -0.86 7.63 0.82
N ASP A 362 0.12 7.14 1.54
CA ASP A 362 1.07 7.96 2.30
C ASP A 362 1.85 8.91 1.38
N GLU A 363 1.93 10.19 1.73
CA GLU A 363 2.62 11.16 0.88
C GLU A 363 4.15 11.02 0.90
N ASP A 364 4.72 10.48 1.99
CA ASP A 364 6.17 10.34 2.15
C ASP A 364 6.72 9.18 1.31
N SER A 365 5.97 8.10 1.19
CA SER A 365 6.41 6.86 0.53
C SER A 365 5.71 6.54 -0.78
N GLY A 366 4.57 7.18 -1.07
CA GLY A 366 3.70 6.83 -2.19
C GLY A 366 2.96 5.50 -2.00
N ILE A 367 2.95 4.93 -0.80
CA ILE A 367 2.40 3.60 -0.51
C ILE A 367 0.97 3.69 0.01
N ALA A 368 0.05 2.88 -0.51
CA ALA A 368 -1.27 2.69 0.07
C ALA A 368 -1.13 1.91 1.39
N LEU A 369 -1.51 2.53 2.52
CA LEU A 369 -1.39 1.96 3.86
C LEU A 369 -2.71 1.46 4.41
N ALA A 370 -3.82 2.01 3.93
CA ALA A 370 -5.17 1.56 4.24
C ALA A 370 -6.02 1.56 2.97
N GLY A 371 -7.05 0.74 2.96
CA GLY A 371 -7.98 0.65 1.85
C GLY A 371 -9.34 0.13 2.27
N GLU A 372 -10.33 0.38 1.43
CA GLU A 372 -11.70 -0.03 1.64
C GLU A 372 -12.31 -0.50 0.33
N ASP A 373 -13.04 -1.61 0.36
CA ASP A 373 -13.85 -2.06 -0.76
C ASP A 373 -15.32 -1.99 -0.39
N TYR A 374 -16.12 -1.58 -1.35
CA TYR A 374 -17.57 -1.46 -1.26
C TYR A 374 -18.23 -2.47 -2.19
N ASP A 375 -19.26 -3.14 -1.72
CA ASP A 375 -20.01 -4.14 -2.48
C ASP A 375 -20.86 -3.52 -3.60
N ALA A 376 -21.59 -4.35 -4.34
CA ALA A 376 -22.45 -3.90 -5.43
C ALA A 376 -23.60 -2.97 -4.99
N GLN A 377 -23.96 -2.98 -3.71
CA GLN A 377 -24.95 -2.09 -3.11
C GLN A 377 -24.35 -0.80 -2.55
N GLY A 378 -23.03 -0.63 -2.68
CA GLY A 378 -22.29 0.52 -2.14
C GLY A 378 -22.08 0.46 -0.62
N LYS A 379 -22.29 -0.70 0.01
CA LYS A 379 -22.02 -0.93 1.43
C LYS A 379 -20.54 -1.24 1.63
N LEU A 380 -19.94 -0.66 2.67
CA LEU A 380 -18.58 -0.98 3.08
C LEU A 380 -18.48 -2.49 3.38
N TRP A 381 -17.60 -3.17 2.65
CA TRP A 381 -17.47 -4.62 2.68
C TRP A 381 -16.14 -5.07 3.27
N LYS A 382 -15.03 -4.57 2.72
CA LYS A 382 -13.69 -4.95 3.17
C LYS A 382 -12.90 -3.75 3.69
N VAL A 383 -12.10 -3.97 4.72
CA VAL A 383 -11.16 -2.99 5.28
C VAL A 383 -9.77 -3.59 5.23
N LYS A 384 -8.82 -2.84 4.66
CA LYS A 384 -7.46 -3.31 4.39
C LYS A 384 -6.45 -2.46 5.14
N GLU A 385 -5.43 -3.11 5.68
CA GLU A 385 -4.28 -2.48 6.32
C GLU A 385 -2.99 -3.13 5.79
N ALA A 386 -2.03 -2.31 5.40
CA ALA A 386 -0.69 -2.75 5.03
C ALA A 386 0.32 -2.21 6.04
N TYR A 387 1.19 -3.07 6.53
CA TYR A 387 2.13 -2.73 7.59
C TYR A 387 3.45 -2.30 6.99
N LEU A 388 3.86 -1.07 7.27
CA LEU A 388 5.00 -0.41 6.65
C LEU A 388 6.18 -0.34 7.60
N ILE A 389 7.38 -0.61 7.07
CA ILE A 389 8.66 -0.36 7.75
C ILE A 389 9.67 0.31 6.82
N PRO A 390 10.64 1.06 7.34
CA PRO A 390 11.90 1.35 6.65
C PRO A 390 12.65 0.03 6.39
N VAL A 391 13.01 -0.21 5.14
CA VAL A 391 13.73 -1.42 4.72
C VAL A 391 15.22 -1.13 4.77
N TYR A 392 15.92 -1.81 5.66
CA TYR A 392 17.34 -1.52 5.92
C TYR A 392 18.24 -1.80 4.71
N GLU A 393 17.91 -2.80 3.89
CA GLU A 393 18.63 -3.12 2.64
C GLU A 393 18.44 -2.06 1.55
N LEU A 394 17.39 -1.25 1.63
CA LEU A 394 17.02 -0.27 0.60
C LEU A 394 17.37 1.17 0.98
N HIS A 395 18.27 1.35 1.94
CA HIS A 395 18.85 2.67 2.30
C HIS A 395 17.81 3.75 2.63
N GLY A 396 16.78 3.37 3.39
CA GLY A 396 15.75 4.28 3.87
C GLY A 396 14.47 4.32 3.02
N ALA A 397 14.40 3.56 1.94
CA ALA A 397 13.11 3.31 1.31
C ALA A 397 12.24 2.43 2.21
N CYS A 398 10.93 2.69 2.20
CA CYS A 398 9.96 1.88 2.92
C CYS A 398 9.25 0.89 2.00
N ASP A 399 8.78 -0.21 2.57
CA ASP A 399 7.88 -1.15 1.90
C ASP A 399 6.87 -1.73 2.88
N ILE A 400 5.86 -2.40 2.34
CA ILE A 400 4.73 -2.97 3.07
C ILE A 400 4.73 -4.48 2.93
N GLU A 401 4.84 -5.17 4.05
CA GLU A 401 4.66 -6.61 4.19
C GLU A 401 4.52 -6.94 5.69
N PRO A 402 3.60 -7.74 6.14
CA PRO A 402 2.44 -8.28 5.45
C PRO A 402 1.30 -7.26 5.31
N PHE A 403 0.22 -7.68 4.68
CA PHE A 403 -1.04 -6.94 4.74
C PHE A 403 -2.19 -7.83 5.23
N VAL A 404 -3.24 -7.17 5.73
CA VAL A 404 -4.43 -7.82 6.29
C VAL A 404 -5.68 -7.20 5.70
N GLN A 405 -6.66 -8.04 5.42
CA GLN A 405 -7.94 -7.62 4.86
C GLN A 405 -9.08 -8.23 5.67
N TYR A 406 -9.89 -7.38 6.30
CA TYR A 406 -11.06 -7.76 7.07
C TYR A 406 -12.31 -7.73 6.18
N ASP A 407 -13.08 -8.81 6.15
CA ASP A 407 -14.40 -8.88 5.52
C ASP A 407 -15.49 -8.66 6.58
N LEU A 408 -16.13 -7.51 6.50
CA LEU A 408 -17.17 -7.10 7.46
C LEU A 408 -18.48 -7.89 7.29
N SER A 409 -18.68 -8.56 6.15
CA SER A 409 -19.90 -9.32 5.86
C SER A 409 -19.94 -10.67 6.54
N ASN A 410 -18.77 -11.31 6.70
CA ASN A 410 -18.64 -12.65 7.28
C ASN A 410 -17.79 -12.71 8.54
N GLY A 411 -17.19 -11.58 8.95
CA GLY A 411 -16.39 -11.45 10.17
C GLY A 411 -14.98 -12.05 10.07
N ARG A 412 -14.60 -12.60 8.93
CA ARG A 412 -13.27 -13.20 8.69
C ARG A 412 -12.26 -12.16 8.25
N TYR A 413 -10.99 -12.54 8.24
CA TYR A 413 -9.94 -11.74 7.63
C TYR A 413 -8.90 -12.62 6.93
N VAL A 414 -8.22 -12.02 5.98
CA VAL A 414 -7.11 -12.61 5.22
C VAL A 414 -5.81 -11.98 5.68
N ILE A 415 -4.78 -12.80 5.75
CA ILE A 415 -3.38 -12.42 5.95
C ILE A 415 -2.64 -12.83 4.70
N ASP A 416 -1.76 -11.99 4.17
CA ASP A 416 -0.87 -12.41 3.09
C ASP A 416 0.56 -11.95 3.30
N GLN A 417 1.48 -12.72 2.75
CA GLN A 417 2.93 -12.48 2.75
C GLN A 417 3.54 -12.33 4.15
N SER A 418 2.93 -12.95 5.17
CA SER A 418 3.45 -12.90 6.54
C SER A 418 4.62 -13.84 6.74
N THR A 419 5.65 -13.34 7.41
CA THR A 419 6.78 -14.16 7.88
C THR A 419 6.65 -14.58 9.34
N ILE A 420 5.63 -14.10 10.07
CA ILE A 420 5.40 -14.45 11.48
C ILE A 420 5.18 -15.95 11.64
N GLY A 421 5.94 -16.57 12.56
CA GLY A 421 5.90 -18.01 12.81
C GLY A 421 6.74 -18.87 11.87
N THR A 422 7.38 -18.27 10.86
CA THR A 422 8.16 -19.01 9.84
C THR A 422 9.63 -19.22 10.22
N ASN A 423 10.15 -18.46 11.18
CA ASN A 423 11.56 -18.35 11.52
C ASN A 423 12.48 -17.90 10.38
N THR A 424 11.90 -17.31 9.30
CA THR A 424 12.64 -16.78 8.17
C THR A 424 12.20 -15.36 7.87
N ASP A 425 13.16 -14.45 7.68
CA ASP A 425 12.86 -13.06 7.34
C ASP A 425 12.60 -12.92 5.83
N ILE A 426 11.86 -11.89 5.45
CA ILE A 426 11.83 -11.42 4.07
C ILE A 426 13.16 -10.74 3.75
N ARG A 427 13.63 -10.86 2.51
CA ARG A 427 14.85 -10.22 2.05
C ARG A 427 14.56 -9.35 0.83
N TRP A 428 14.99 -8.09 0.90
CA TRP A 428 15.03 -7.18 -0.23
C TRP A 428 16.44 -7.12 -0.82
N TYR A 429 16.53 -6.84 -2.11
CA TYR A 429 17.76 -6.75 -2.86
C TYR A 429 17.83 -5.40 -3.59
N ASP A 430 18.82 -4.59 -3.28
CA ASP A 430 19.17 -3.37 -4.04
C ASP A 430 19.98 -3.71 -5.29
N ASP A 431 20.75 -4.80 -5.24
CA ASP A 431 21.45 -5.43 -6.37
C ASP A 431 21.57 -6.94 -6.13
N VAL A 432 21.44 -7.74 -7.20
CA VAL A 432 21.54 -9.20 -7.10
C VAL A 432 21.88 -9.81 -8.45
N ASN A 433 22.80 -10.78 -8.43
CA ASN A 433 23.12 -11.62 -9.60
C ASN A 433 22.64 -13.06 -9.38
N ASP A 434 21.34 -13.26 -9.50
CA ASP A 434 20.68 -14.57 -9.36
C ASP A 434 19.71 -14.75 -10.54
N PRO A 435 19.64 -15.94 -11.18
CA PRO A 435 18.73 -16.20 -12.29
C PRO A 435 17.26 -15.91 -12.00
N ARG A 436 16.81 -15.98 -10.74
CA ARG A 436 15.44 -15.70 -10.34
C ARG A 436 15.07 -14.20 -10.47
N PHE A 437 16.06 -13.32 -10.59
CA PHE A 437 15.88 -11.88 -10.80
C PHE A 437 16.26 -11.48 -12.24
N LYS A 438 15.75 -12.26 -13.20
CA LYS A 438 15.87 -12.03 -14.65
C LYS A 438 14.56 -12.37 -15.34
N ASP A 439 14.25 -11.69 -16.43
CA ASP A 439 12.98 -11.86 -17.19
C ASP A 439 12.75 -13.30 -17.64
N ASP A 440 13.80 -13.99 -18.05
CA ASP A 440 13.74 -15.38 -18.53
C ASP A 440 13.25 -16.38 -17.48
N PHE A 441 13.32 -16.01 -16.20
CA PHE A 441 12.82 -16.85 -15.12
C PHE A 441 11.29 -16.92 -15.08
N TYR A 442 10.61 -15.87 -15.52
CA TYR A 442 9.14 -15.75 -15.42
C TYR A 442 8.44 -16.26 -16.67
N THR A 443 8.80 -17.49 -17.07
CA THR A 443 8.26 -18.18 -18.26
C THR A 443 7.67 -19.54 -17.89
N SER A 444 6.81 -20.08 -18.78
CA SER A 444 6.24 -21.42 -18.60
C SER A 444 7.30 -22.53 -18.53
N GLU A 445 8.39 -22.36 -19.27
CA GLU A 445 9.49 -23.32 -19.32
C GLU A 445 10.29 -23.32 -18.01
N SER A 446 10.61 -22.13 -17.49
CA SER A 446 11.27 -22.00 -16.18
C SER A 446 10.40 -22.56 -15.06
N LEU A 447 9.10 -22.22 -15.04
CA LEU A 447 8.17 -22.76 -14.05
C LEU A 447 8.16 -24.30 -14.06
N ARG A 448 8.09 -24.90 -15.25
CA ARG A 448 8.16 -26.36 -15.38
C ARG A 448 9.46 -26.91 -14.82
N SER A 449 10.60 -26.32 -15.22
CA SER A 449 11.92 -26.77 -14.80
C SER A 449 12.14 -26.72 -13.28
N VAL A 450 11.64 -25.68 -12.59
CA VAL A 450 11.78 -25.55 -11.13
C VAL A 450 10.76 -26.38 -10.36
N SER A 451 9.62 -26.73 -10.96
CA SER A 451 8.56 -27.51 -10.34
C SER A 451 8.73 -29.03 -10.47
N GLU A 452 9.52 -29.49 -11.43
CA GLU A 452 9.80 -30.94 -11.67
C GLU A 452 11.06 -31.43 -10.92
N ARG A 453 11.77 -30.54 -10.21
CA ARG A 453 12.93 -30.86 -9.35
C ARG A 453 12.51 -31.16 -7.94
#